data_d3dc510b48f6a967593cf52bb5e03789
#
_entry.id   d3dc510b48f6a967593cf52bb5e03789
#
_cell.length_a   1.000
_cell.length_b   1.000
_cell.length_c   1.000
_cell.angle_alpha   90.00
_cell.angle_beta   90.00
_cell.angle_gamma   90.00
#
_symmetry.space_group_name_H-M   'P 1'
#
loop_
_entity.id
_entity.type
_entity.pdbx_description
1 polymer ?
#
loop_
_entity_poly.entity_id
_entity_poly.type
_entity_poly.pdbx_seq_one_letter_code
_entity_poly.pdbx_strand_id
1 'polypeptide(L)'
;MNQHRHCLLYAFVVTTSLLTLASPAAVAAGKPAGGAASVDGARIVAADREPQNWLAHGRTYDEQRYSPLAKINDANVGKLGLAWSYATGTTRGLQASPIVVDGTMYTTGTWSVVWALDAKTGRELWKYDPDVPRAWGRNLCCDAVNRGVAVWKGAVYVGTIDGRLVSLDAQTGAKRWEVNTIDRTKPYSITGAPRIVKGKVLIGNGGGEYGVRGYFSAYDADTGQLAWRFYTVPGNPKDGFEHPELEQAVKTWNGEWWAGGGGGTVWDSMAYDPELDTLYVGTGNGSPWSRDIRSPGGGDNLYLS
;
A
#
# COMPACT_ATOMS: atom_id res chain seq x y z
N MET A 1 75.02 26.24 -71.57
CA MET A 1 74.10 25.03 -71.50
C MET A 1 73.31 25.20 -70.24
N ASN A 2 72.09 25.69 -70.38
CA ASN A 2 71.20 26.01 -69.25
C ASN A 2 70.30 24.82 -68.90
N GLN A 3 70.20 24.47 -67.63
CA GLN A 3 69.16 23.62 -67.09
C GLN A 3 68.36 24.39 -66.07
N HIS A 4 67.12 24.70 -66.37
CA HIS A 4 66.12 25.29 -65.45
C HIS A 4 65.58 24.16 -64.58
N ARG A 5 65.66 24.34 -63.23
CA ARG A 5 64.96 23.54 -62.26
C ARG A 5 63.67 24.28 -61.83
N HIS A 6 62.53 23.64 -62.13
CA HIS A 6 61.23 24.10 -61.62
C HIS A 6 61.05 23.61 -60.22
N CYS A 7 60.79 24.54 -59.29
CA CYS A 7 60.42 24.24 -57.91
C CYS A 7 58.90 24.21 -57.81
N LEU A 8 58.31 23.07 -57.54
CA LEU A 8 56.88 22.94 -57.25
C LEU A 8 56.63 23.16 -55.74
N LEU A 9 55.92 24.22 -55.38
CA LEU A 9 55.39 24.39 -54.04
C LEU A 9 54.11 23.59 -53.91
N TYR A 10 54.07 22.63 -52.98
CA TYR A 10 52.86 21.99 -52.49
C TYR A 10 52.32 22.78 -51.29
N ALA A 11 51.14 23.38 -51.47
CA ALA A 11 50.38 23.99 -50.36
C ALA A 11 49.55 22.89 -49.68
N PHE A 12 49.85 22.59 -48.42
CA PHE A 12 49.02 21.76 -47.59
C PHE A 12 47.87 22.60 -47.00
N VAL A 13 46.65 22.30 -47.42
CA VAL A 13 45.46 22.86 -46.79
C VAL A 13 45.11 21.93 -45.61
N VAL A 14 45.31 22.39 -44.37
CA VAL A 14 44.86 21.71 -43.15
C VAL A 14 43.44 22.16 -42.89
N THR A 15 42.47 21.29 -43.19
CA THR A 15 41.07 21.45 -42.78
C THR A 15 40.91 21.00 -41.35
N THR A 16 40.80 21.90 -40.39
CA THR A 16 40.42 21.66 -38.99
C THR A 16 38.92 21.41 -38.94
N SER A 17 38.52 20.16 -38.83
CA SER A 17 37.13 19.78 -38.52
C SER A 17 36.85 20.02 -37.06
N LEU A 18 36.08 21.07 -36.70
CA LEU A 18 35.51 21.21 -35.35
C LEU A 18 34.45 20.16 -35.16
N LEU A 19 34.75 19.13 -34.40
CA LEU A 19 33.74 18.25 -33.81
C LEU A 19 33.02 19.01 -32.71
N THR A 20 31.81 19.46 -32.96
CA THR A 20 30.89 19.93 -31.93
C THR A 20 30.37 18.71 -31.15
N LEU A 21 30.89 18.50 -29.95
CA LEU A 21 30.32 17.56 -28.97
C LEU A 21 28.94 18.10 -28.55
N ALA A 22 27.88 17.61 -29.16
CA ALA A 22 26.54 17.83 -28.69
C ALA A 22 26.40 17.11 -27.33
N SER A 23 26.31 17.85 -26.22
CA SER A 23 25.92 17.34 -24.93
C SER A 23 24.52 16.70 -25.06
N PRO A 24 24.31 15.47 -24.56
CA PRO A 24 22.97 14.93 -24.53
C PRO A 24 22.12 15.83 -23.61
N ALA A 25 21.14 16.50 -24.19
CA ALA A 25 20.10 17.17 -23.43
C ALA A 25 19.48 16.15 -22.47
N ALA A 26 19.56 16.43 -21.17
CA ALA A 26 18.83 15.66 -20.18
C ALA A 26 17.35 15.76 -20.57
N VAL A 27 16.78 14.67 -21.02
CA VAL A 27 15.34 14.53 -21.24
C VAL A 27 14.73 14.70 -19.87
N ALA A 28 14.19 15.88 -19.58
CA ALA A 28 13.32 16.09 -18.43
C ALA A 28 12.19 15.09 -18.59
N ALA A 29 12.09 14.14 -17.65
CA ALA A 29 10.98 13.19 -17.59
C ALA A 29 9.69 14.01 -17.58
N GLY A 30 9.02 14.04 -18.73
CA GLY A 30 7.75 14.74 -18.89
C GLY A 30 6.78 14.20 -17.86
N LYS A 31 6.04 15.09 -17.18
CA LYS A 31 4.95 14.71 -16.30
C LYS A 31 4.04 13.77 -17.10
N PRO A 32 3.75 12.54 -16.61
CA PRO A 32 2.92 11.61 -17.36
C PRO A 32 1.58 12.29 -17.70
N ALA A 33 1.04 11.99 -18.86
CA ALA A 33 -0.20 12.56 -19.39
C ALA A 33 -1.46 12.21 -18.57
N GLY A 34 -1.31 11.48 -17.46
CA GLY A 34 -2.35 11.17 -16.48
C GLY A 34 -2.37 12.16 -15.32
N GLY A 35 -3.55 12.39 -14.72
CA GLY A 35 -3.70 13.19 -13.49
C GLY A 35 -2.90 12.63 -12.30
N ALA A 36 -2.97 13.31 -11.13
CA ALA A 36 -2.29 12.87 -9.92
C ALA A 36 -2.62 11.41 -9.60
N ALA A 37 -1.61 10.63 -9.17
CA ALA A 37 -1.73 9.20 -8.81
C ALA A 37 -2.42 8.32 -9.90
N SER A 38 -2.10 8.55 -11.18
CA SER A 38 -2.59 7.73 -12.29
C SER A 38 -1.92 6.35 -12.28
N VAL A 39 -2.31 5.51 -11.34
CA VAL A 39 -1.80 4.14 -11.13
C VAL A 39 -2.89 3.15 -11.52
N ASP A 40 -2.53 2.12 -12.26
CA ASP A 40 -3.37 0.96 -12.56
C ASP A 40 -2.56 -0.34 -12.41
N GLY A 41 -3.22 -1.50 -12.64
CA GLY A 41 -2.56 -2.80 -12.49
C GLY A 41 -1.39 -3.00 -13.45
N ALA A 42 -1.50 -2.52 -14.68
CA ALA A 42 -0.42 -2.64 -15.66
C ALA A 42 0.82 -1.82 -15.23
N ARG A 43 0.60 -0.64 -14.66
CA ARG A 43 1.67 0.21 -14.16
C ARG A 43 2.35 -0.41 -12.93
N ILE A 44 1.57 -1.03 -12.01
CA ILE A 44 2.14 -1.73 -10.84
C ILE A 44 3.00 -2.94 -11.28
N VAL A 45 2.52 -3.74 -12.22
CA VAL A 45 3.27 -4.88 -12.80
C VAL A 45 4.56 -4.39 -13.46
N ALA A 46 4.54 -3.24 -14.11
CA ALA A 46 5.69 -2.63 -14.77
C ALA A 46 6.55 -1.73 -13.86
N ALA A 47 6.41 -1.80 -12.53
CA ALA A 47 7.04 -0.89 -11.55
C ALA A 47 8.56 -0.79 -11.70
N ASP A 48 9.25 -1.80 -12.22
CA ASP A 48 10.70 -1.77 -12.46
C ASP A 48 11.12 -0.80 -13.57
N ARG A 49 10.19 -0.39 -14.43
CA ARG A 49 10.42 0.65 -15.44
C ARG A 49 10.40 2.07 -14.84
N GLU A 50 9.91 2.19 -13.61
CA GLU A 50 9.74 3.46 -12.88
C GLU A 50 10.37 3.36 -11.47
N PRO A 51 11.66 3.07 -11.34
CA PRO A 51 12.29 2.77 -10.04
C PRO A 51 12.23 3.92 -9.04
N GLN A 52 11.96 5.15 -9.49
CA GLN A 52 11.75 6.34 -8.66
C GLN A 52 10.37 6.37 -7.98
N ASN A 53 9.44 5.52 -8.40
CA ASN A 53 8.10 5.42 -7.84
C ASN A 53 7.98 4.24 -6.88
N TRP A 54 7.03 4.33 -5.95
CA TRP A 54 6.62 3.27 -5.03
C TRP A 54 5.11 3.14 -5.10
N LEU A 55 4.61 2.34 -6.06
CA LEU A 55 3.22 2.41 -6.54
C LEU A 55 2.20 1.63 -5.71
N ALA A 56 2.66 0.65 -4.92
CA ALA A 56 1.84 -0.17 -4.05
C ALA A 56 2.50 -0.30 -2.67
N HIS A 57 1.81 -0.86 -1.67
CA HIS A 57 2.28 -0.93 -0.30
C HIS A 57 3.68 -1.58 -0.19
N GLY A 58 3.91 -2.69 -0.89
CA GLY A 58 5.21 -3.36 -1.00
C GLY A 58 5.99 -3.00 -2.27
N ARG A 59 5.68 -1.90 -2.94
CA ARG A 59 6.18 -1.41 -4.23
C ARG A 59 5.54 -2.14 -5.43
N THR A 60 5.50 -3.45 -5.40
CA THR A 60 4.94 -4.37 -6.41
C THR A 60 3.78 -5.17 -5.83
N TYR A 61 3.06 -5.92 -6.63
CA TYR A 61 1.96 -6.77 -6.18
C TYR A 61 2.40 -7.92 -5.27
N ASP A 62 3.60 -8.46 -5.51
CA ASP A 62 4.23 -9.51 -4.71
C ASP A 62 4.91 -9.01 -3.44
N GLU A 63 4.80 -7.71 -3.15
CA GLU A 63 5.27 -7.03 -1.94
C GLU A 63 6.75 -7.27 -1.58
N GLN A 64 7.62 -7.30 -2.58
CA GLN A 64 9.07 -7.52 -2.41
C GLN A 64 9.76 -6.46 -1.54
N ARG A 65 9.19 -5.24 -1.43
CA ARG A 65 9.75 -4.12 -0.65
C ARG A 65 11.19 -3.79 -1.05
N TYR A 66 11.53 -4.05 -2.29
CA TYR A 66 12.85 -3.84 -2.86
C TYR A 66 12.85 -2.66 -3.84
N SER A 67 13.81 -1.75 -3.71
CA SER A 67 14.05 -0.66 -4.65
C SER A 67 15.24 -0.99 -5.56
N PRO A 68 15.08 -0.97 -6.89
CA PRO A 68 16.20 -1.18 -7.81
C PRO A 68 17.09 0.06 -7.98
N LEU A 69 16.84 1.15 -7.24
CA LEU A 69 17.68 2.34 -7.25
C LEU A 69 19.07 2.02 -6.67
N ALA A 70 20.12 2.34 -7.43
CA ALA A 70 21.52 2.03 -7.07
C ALA A 70 22.39 3.28 -6.87
N LYS A 71 21.79 4.49 -6.88
CA LYS A 71 22.56 5.74 -6.68
C LYS A 71 23.13 5.87 -5.28
N ILE A 72 22.45 5.32 -4.27
CA ILE A 72 22.94 5.21 -2.90
C ILE A 72 23.51 3.80 -2.74
N ASN A 73 24.76 3.69 -2.31
CA ASN A 73 25.49 2.45 -2.15
C ASN A 73 26.51 2.59 -1.02
N ASP A 74 27.25 1.52 -0.72
CA ASP A 74 28.26 1.45 0.33
C ASP A 74 29.37 2.50 0.20
N ALA A 75 29.70 2.95 -1.02
CA ALA A 75 30.72 3.97 -1.23
C ALA A 75 30.24 5.40 -0.89
N ASN A 76 28.95 5.65 -0.82
CA ASN A 76 28.42 7.01 -0.62
C ASN A 76 27.36 7.14 0.49
N VAL A 77 26.85 6.06 1.04
CA VAL A 77 25.82 6.09 2.10
C VAL A 77 26.24 6.91 3.32
N GLY A 78 27.54 6.89 3.69
CA GLY A 78 28.08 7.70 4.78
C GLY A 78 28.07 9.22 4.55
N LYS A 79 27.76 9.65 3.31
CA LYS A 79 27.66 11.09 2.93
C LYS A 79 26.21 11.58 2.88
N LEU A 80 25.22 10.73 3.21
CA LEU A 80 23.82 11.13 3.24
C LEU A 80 23.59 12.19 4.32
N GLY A 81 22.81 13.21 3.97
CA GLY A 81 22.30 14.22 4.88
C GLY A 81 20.79 14.30 4.82
N LEU A 82 20.19 14.92 5.84
CA LEU A 82 18.75 15.19 5.89
C LEU A 82 18.38 16.18 4.78
N ALA A 83 17.53 15.77 3.84
CA ALA A 83 17.00 16.63 2.79
C ALA A 83 15.86 17.52 3.30
N TRP A 84 14.93 16.92 4.05
CA TRP A 84 13.78 17.61 4.67
C TRP A 84 13.18 16.77 5.79
N SER A 85 12.36 17.38 6.61
CA SER A 85 11.53 16.73 7.62
C SER A 85 10.13 17.32 7.60
N TYR A 86 9.14 16.54 8.01
CA TYR A 86 7.75 16.98 8.14
C TYR A 86 7.24 16.65 9.55
N ALA A 87 6.72 17.67 10.24
CA ALA A 87 6.18 17.50 11.58
C ALA A 87 4.70 17.08 11.51
N THR A 88 4.40 15.85 11.91
CA THR A 88 3.03 15.30 11.88
C THR A 88 2.14 15.80 13.05
N GLY A 89 2.72 16.52 14.00
CA GLY A 89 1.99 17.03 15.18
C GLY A 89 1.67 15.98 16.23
N THR A 90 2.33 14.82 16.19
CA THR A 90 2.16 13.74 17.18
C THR A 90 3.51 13.19 17.62
N THR A 91 3.56 12.69 18.85
CA THR A 91 4.70 11.94 19.41
C THR A 91 4.47 10.43 19.36
N ARG A 92 3.32 9.97 18.86
CA ARG A 92 3.02 8.55 18.68
C ARG A 92 3.78 7.97 17.49
N GLY A 93 4.01 6.66 17.50
CA GLY A 93 4.70 5.95 16.43
C GLY A 93 3.99 6.05 15.07
N LEU A 94 4.77 6.16 14.02
CA LEU A 94 4.32 6.13 12.63
C LEU A 94 4.69 4.78 12.03
N GLN A 95 3.73 4.08 11.42
CA GLN A 95 3.93 2.72 10.85
C GLN A 95 3.63 2.65 9.34
N ALA A 96 3.29 3.78 8.72
CA ALA A 96 2.92 3.79 7.32
C ALA A 96 4.10 3.47 6.39
N SER A 97 3.86 2.64 5.39
CA SER A 97 4.69 2.59 4.19
C SER A 97 4.22 3.70 3.23
N PRO A 98 5.02 4.73 2.96
CA PRO A 98 4.62 5.79 2.05
C PRO A 98 4.50 5.26 0.61
N ILE A 99 3.48 5.73 -0.10
CA ILE A 99 3.33 5.53 -1.56
C ILE A 99 3.88 6.75 -2.25
N VAL A 100 4.72 6.57 -3.27
CA VAL A 100 5.29 7.67 -4.05
C VAL A 100 4.91 7.50 -5.52
N VAL A 101 4.18 8.46 -6.04
CA VAL A 101 3.75 8.49 -7.44
C VAL A 101 4.07 9.86 -8.03
N ASP A 102 4.90 9.86 -9.07
CA ASP A 102 5.20 11.04 -9.89
C ASP A 102 5.60 12.28 -9.07
N GLY A 103 6.40 12.04 -8.01
CA GLY A 103 6.91 13.08 -7.13
C GLY A 103 5.97 13.49 -5.99
N THR A 104 4.81 12.88 -5.87
CA THR A 104 3.92 13.05 -4.72
C THR A 104 4.03 11.84 -3.79
N MET A 105 4.26 12.09 -2.50
CA MET A 105 4.25 11.08 -1.44
C MET A 105 2.92 11.11 -0.72
N TYR A 106 2.23 9.97 -0.67
CA TYR A 106 1.02 9.78 0.14
C TYR A 106 1.36 8.92 1.35
N THR A 107 1.04 9.38 2.53
CA THR A 107 1.33 8.66 3.78
C THR A 107 0.24 8.88 4.82
N THR A 108 0.23 8.03 5.84
CA THR A 108 -0.69 8.16 6.97
C THR A 108 0.08 8.32 8.28
N GLY A 109 -0.60 8.87 9.25
CA GLY A 109 -0.15 8.91 10.63
C GLY A 109 -1.19 8.35 11.58
N THR A 110 -1.00 8.66 12.84
CA THR A 110 -1.92 8.24 13.90
C THR A 110 -3.33 8.78 13.65
N TRP A 111 -4.31 8.02 14.10
CA TRP A 111 -5.73 8.33 13.92
C TRP A 111 -6.18 8.39 12.47
N SER A 112 -5.42 7.70 11.58
CA SER A 112 -5.68 7.61 10.14
C SER A 112 -5.66 8.95 9.41
N VAL A 113 -4.96 9.94 9.92
CA VAL A 113 -4.72 11.20 9.20
C VAL A 113 -3.88 10.89 7.96
N VAL A 114 -4.25 11.46 6.82
CA VAL A 114 -3.57 11.27 5.53
C VAL A 114 -2.92 12.58 5.09
N TRP A 115 -1.71 12.49 4.57
CA TRP A 115 -1.01 13.62 3.93
C TRP A 115 -0.59 13.26 2.51
N ALA A 116 -0.67 14.25 1.62
CA ALA A 116 0.11 14.28 0.40
C ALA A 116 1.21 15.31 0.54
N LEU A 117 2.45 14.89 0.30
CA LEU A 117 3.63 15.72 0.40
C LEU A 117 4.35 15.75 -0.95
N ASP A 118 4.95 16.86 -1.29
CA ASP A 118 5.94 16.93 -2.34
C ASP A 118 7.16 16.10 -1.94
N ALA A 119 7.44 15.02 -2.64
CA ALA A 119 8.47 14.05 -2.25
C ALA A 119 9.89 14.63 -2.29
N LYS A 120 10.11 15.71 -3.03
CA LYS A 120 11.42 16.38 -3.15
C LYS A 120 11.68 17.35 -2.00
N THR A 121 10.64 18.02 -1.52
CA THR A 121 10.77 19.16 -0.59
C THR A 121 10.14 18.93 0.77
N GLY A 122 9.30 17.91 0.93
CA GLY A 122 8.51 17.67 2.14
C GLY A 122 7.35 18.65 2.33
N ARG A 123 7.09 19.56 1.37
CA ARG A 123 6.00 20.52 1.45
C ARG A 123 4.65 19.80 1.42
N GLU A 124 3.77 20.13 2.36
CA GLU A 124 2.39 19.65 2.36
C GLU A 124 1.65 20.16 1.13
N LEU A 125 1.03 19.25 0.39
CA LEU A 125 0.13 19.54 -0.73
C LEU A 125 -1.31 19.58 -0.24
N TRP A 126 -1.69 18.59 0.56
CA TRP A 126 -2.96 18.55 1.26
C TRP A 126 -2.90 17.58 2.46
N LYS A 127 -3.85 17.75 3.37
CA LYS A 127 -4.07 16.93 4.54
C LYS A 127 -5.55 16.57 4.62
N TYR A 128 -5.85 15.32 4.98
CA TYR A 128 -7.18 14.84 5.33
C TYR A 128 -7.16 14.26 6.74
N ASP A 129 -8.02 14.77 7.61
CA ASP A 129 -8.28 14.19 8.94
C ASP A 129 -9.66 13.55 8.93
N PRO A 130 -9.78 12.23 9.11
CA PRO A 130 -11.07 11.55 9.14
C PRO A 130 -11.90 11.81 10.39
N ASP A 131 -11.39 12.58 11.31
CA ASP A 131 -12.02 12.90 12.61
C ASP A 131 -12.49 11.63 13.36
N VAL A 132 -11.57 10.68 13.53
CA VAL A 132 -11.86 9.44 14.26
C VAL A 132 -12.16 9.75 15.72
N PRO A 133 -13.33 9.32 16.24
CA PRO A 133 -13.67 9.51 17.65
C PRO A 133 -12.60 8.92 18.58
N ARG A 134 -12.01 9.73 19.45
CA ARG A 134 -10.89 9.29 20.32
C ARG A 134 -11.27 8.13 21.24
N ALA A 135 -12.56 8.02 21.61
CA ALA A 135 -13.09 6.90 22.35
C ALA A 135 -12.91 5.54 21.64
N TRP A 136 -12.74 5.55 20.29
CA TRP A 136 -12.47 4.31 19.53
C TRP A 136 -11.11 3.70 19.85
N GLY A 137 -10.20 4.47 20.44
CA GLY A 137 -8.89 4.00 20.90
C GLY A 137 -8.92 2.79 21.83
N ARG A 138 -10.02 2.58 22.55
CA ARG A 138 -10.24 1.39 23.40
C ARG A 138 -10.32 0.07 22.61
N ASN A 139 -10.57 0.13 21.31
CA ASN A 139 -10.69 -1.02 20.40
C ASN A 139 -9.35 -1.34 19.70
N LEU A 140 -8.26 -0.70 20.10
CA LEU A 140 -6.94 -0.86 19.51
C LEU A 140 -6.00 -1.60 20.45
N CYS A 141 -5.39 -2.68 19.98
CA CYS A 141 -4.41 -3.42 20.77
C CYS A 141 -3.10 -2.65 20.97
N CYS A 142 -2.68 -1.89 19.96
CA CYS A 142 -1.27 -1.57 19.77
C CYS A 142 -1.07 -0.12 19.31
N ASP A 143 -1.79 0.82 19.92
CA ASP A 143 -1.81 2.24 19.60
C ASP A 143 -2.66 2.62 18.37
N ALA A 144 -2.89 3.95 18.21
CA ALA A 144 -3.70 4.52 17.14
C ALA A 144 -2.92 4.62 15.83
N VAL A 145 -2.35 3.50 15.38
CA VAL A 145 -1.50 3.42 14.19
C VAL A 145 -2.31 3.25 12.91
N ASN A 146 -1.70 3.61 11.79
CA ASN A 146 -2.20 3.32 10.46
C ASN A 146 -1.01 2.96 9.55
N ARG A 147 -1.14 1.90 8.73
CA ARG A 147 -0.03 1.36 7.95
C ARG A 147 0.07 1.90 6.53
N GLY A 148 -0.82 2.82 6.15
CA GLY A 148 -0.70 3.52 4.88
C GLY A 148 -1.96 3.53 4.04
N VAL A 149 -1.78 3.97 2.82
CA VAL A 149 -2.82 4.12 1.81
C VAL A 149 -2.58 3.19 0.62
N ALA A 150 -3.59 3.06 -0.25
CA ALA A 150 -3.41 2.60 -1.61
C ALA A 150 -3.78 3.72 -2.58
N VAL A 151 -3.27 3.64 -3.82
CA VAL A 151 -3.56 4.60 -4.88
C VAL A 151 -4.07 3.89 -6.13
N TRP A 152 -5.06 4.49 -6.80
CA TRP A 152 -5.62 3.92 -8.03
C TRP A 152 -6.36 4.98 -8.83
N LYS A 153 -6.00 5.14 -10.11
CA LYS A 153 -6.69 6.00 -11.08
C LYS A 153 -7.09 7.38 -10.54
N GLY A 154 -6.16 8.04 -9.90
CA GLY A 154 -6.37 9.39 -9.36
C GLY A 154 -7.10 9.45 -8.02
N ALA A 155 -7.23 8.34 -7.32
CA ALA A 155 -7.76 8.26 -5.97
C ALA A 155 -6.75 7.71 -4.97
N VAL A 156 -6.89 8.11 -3.71
CA VAL A 156 -6.18 7.60 -2.55
C VAL A 156 -7.18 6.93 -1.62
N TYR A 157 -6.89 5.72 -1.15
CA TYR A 157 -7.78 4.94 -0.30
C TYR A 157 -7.15 4.71 1.06
N VAL A 158 -7.91 4.91 2.11
CA VAL A 158 -7.47 4.70 3.50
C VAL A 158 -8.53 3.97 4.31
N GLY A 159 -8.11 2.95 5.07
CA GLY A 159 -8.92 2.38 6.13
C GLY A 159 -8.76 3.22 7.40
N THR A 160 -9.86 3.62 8.03
CA THR A 160 -9.80 4.39 9.28
C THR A 160 -9.95 3.49 10.48
N ILE A 161 -9.35 3.89 11.60
CA ILE A 161 -9.35 3.11 12.85
C ILE A 161 -10.76 2.71 13.28
N ASP A 162 -11.76 3.58 13.06
CA ASP A 162 -13.17 3.32 13.39
C ASP A 162 -13.95 2.55 12.33
N GLY A 163 -13.24 1.90 11.40
CA GLY A 163 -13.81 0.93 10.49
C GLY A 163 -14.42 1.49 9.22
N ARG A 164 -14.11 2.71 8.83
CA ARG A 164 -14.51 3.27 7.54
C ARG A 164 -13.43 3.00 6.49
N LEU A 165 -13.84 2.79 5.25
CA LEU A 165 -12.98 2.86 4.08
C LEU A 165 -13.33 4.14 3.33
N VAL A 166 -12.33 4.99 3.08
CA VAL A 166 -12.48 6.31 2.50
C VAL A 166 -11.68 6.41 1.21
N SER A 167 -12.30 6.96 0.17
CA SER A 167 -11.65 7.36 -1.08
C SER A 167 -11.51 8.87 -1.14
N LEU A 168 -10.30 9.33 -1.42
CA LEU A 168 -9.95 10.74 -1.56
C LEU A 168 -9.50 11.02 -2.98
N ASP A 169 -9.74 12.22 -3.45
CA ASP A 169 -9.12 12.71 -4.67
C ASP A 169 -7.61 12.89 -4.47
N ALA A 170 -6.79 12.29 -5.30
CA ALA A 170 -5.34 12.29 -5.11
C ALA A 170 -4.69 13.67 -5.29
N GLN A 171 -5.31 14.56 -6.02
CA GLN A 171 -4.79 15.92 -6.26
C GLN A 171 -5.16 16.89 -5.14
N THR A 172 -6.36 16.75 -4.58
CA THR A 172 -6.92 17.77 -3.68
C THR A 172 -7.14 17.28 -2.24
N GLY A 173 -7.15 15.95 -2.00
CA GLY A 173 -7.52 15.36 -0.72
C GLY A 173 -9.03 15.40 -0.43
N ALA A 174 -9.85 15.89 -1.35
CA ALA A 174 -11.29 15.91 -1.19
C ALA A 174 -11.88 14.49 -1.13
N LYS A 175 -12.80 14.25 -0.20
CA LYS A 175 -13.45 12.96 -0.06
C LYS A 175 -14.35 12.70 -1.28
N ARG A 176 -14.12 11.58 -1.98
CA ARG A 176 -14.94 11.09 -3.09
C ARG A 176 -16.11 10.26 -2.59
N TRP A 177 -15.82 9.29 -1.71
CA TRP A 177 -16.82 8.45 -1.06
C TRP A 177 -16.27 7.88 0.26
N GLU A 178 -17.17 7.38 1.08
CA GLU A 178 -16.89 6.74 2.37
C GLU A 178 -17.91 5.65 2.62
N VAL A 179 -17.46 4.48 3.09
CA VAL A 179 -18.32 3.37 3.47
C VAL A 179 -17.90 2.79 4.81
N ASN A 180 -18.86 2.33 5.60
CA ASN A 180 -18.58 1.59 6.83
C ASN A 180 -18.33 0.12 6.48
N THR A 181 -17.22 -0.46 6.95
CA THR A 181 -16.82 -1.82 6.63
C THR A 181 -17.06 -2.81 7.77
N ILE A 182 -17.38 -2.34 8.96
CA ILE A 182 -17.47 -3.12 10.21
C ILE A 182 -18.86 -3.05 10.83
N ASP A 183 -19.13 -3.97 11.74
CA ASP A 183 -20.21 -3.83 12.72
C ASP A 183 -19.75 -2.90 13.85
N ARG A 184 -20.27 -1.67 13.89
CA ARG A 184 -19.87 -0.64 14.85
C ARG A 184 -20.33 -0.91 16.29
N THR A 185 -21.15 -1.94 16.50
CA THR A 185 -21.55 -2.39 17.85
C THR A 185 -20.49 -3.28 18.51
N LYS A 186 -19.51 -3.74 17.71
CA LYS A 186 -18.42 -4.61 18.15
C LYS A 186 -17.07 -3.87 18.09
N PRO A 187 -16.08 -4.33 18.87
CA PRO A 187 -14.78 -3.67 18.97
C PRO A 187 -13.85 -3.95 17.78
N TYR A 188 -14.36 -3.82 16.57
CA TYR A 188 -13.54 -3.86 15.35
C TYR A 188 -12.68 -2.62 15.21
N SER A 189 -11.58 -2.76 14.51
CA SER A 189 -10.73 -1.64 14.10
C SER A 189 -10.10 -1.94 12.72
N ILE A 190 -9.54 -0.90 12.09
CA ILE A 190 -8.69 -1.06 10.91
C ILE A 190 -7.40 -0.28 11.14
N THR A 191 -6.28 -0.98 11.07
CA THR A 191 -4.93 -0.40 11.16
C THR A 191 -4.08 -0.75 9.93
N GLY A 192 -4.54 -1.68 9.10
CA GLY A 192 -3.87 -2.13 7.88
C GLY A 192 -4.00 -1.14 6.73
N ALA A 193 -3.04 -1.17 5.82
CA ALA A 193 -3.15 -0.46 4.55
C ALA A 193 -4.03 -1.27 3.58
N PRO A 194 -4.92 -0.63 2.82
CA PRO A 194 -5.65 -1.33 1.76
C PRO A 194 -4.72 -1.77 0.64
N ARG A 195 -5.14 -2.81 -0.11
CA ARG A 195 -4.52 -3.22 -1.37
C ARG A 195 -5.51 -3.02 -2.51
N ILE A 196 -5.03 -2.83 -3.74
CA ILE A 196 -5.92 -2.69 -4.89
C ILE A 196 -5.55 -3.70 -5.96
N VAL A 197 -6.52 -4.55 -6.29
CA VAL A 197 -6.41 -5.59 -7.31
C VAL A 197 -7.60 -5.48 -8.26
N LYS A 198 -7.34 -5.34 -9.56
CA LYS A 198 -8.38 -5.31 -10.61
C LYS A 198 -9.53 -4.33 -10.31
N GLY A 199 -9.20 -3.12 -9.81
CA GLY A 199 -10.20 -2.11 -9.47
C GLY A 199 -11.05 -2.42 -8.23
N LYS A 200 -10.59 -3.33 -7.38
CA LYS A 200 -11.18 -3.63 -6.07
C LYS A 200 -10.22 -3.23 -4.96
N VAL A 201 -10.74 -2.48 -3.99
CA VAL A 201 -10.02 -2.12 -2.76
C VAL A 201 -10.22 -3.23 -1.76
N LEU A 202 -9.13 -3.91 -1.42
CA LEU A 202 -9.10 -5.01 -0.46
C LEU A 202 -8.75 -4.46 0.93
N ILE A 203 -9.55 -4.80 1.92
CA ILE A 203 -9.32 -4.40 3.32
C ILE A 203 -9.83 -5.49 4.26
N GLY A 204 -9.09 -5.78 5.31
CA GLY A 204 -9.51 -6.65 6.39
C GLY A 204 -9.85 -5.86 7.65
N ASN A 205 -9.89 -6.55 8.77
CA ASN A 205 -10.19 -5.96 10.07
C ASN A 205 -9.17 -6.37 11.14
N GLY A 206 -9.02 -5.53 12.16
CA GLY A 206 -8.41 -5.83 13.45
C GLY A 206 -9.46 -6.04 14.54
N GLY A 207 -9.01 -6.24 15.76
CA GLY A 207 -9.86 -6.44 16.95
C GLY A 207 -9.98 -7.89 17.39
N GLY A 208 -9.15 -8.80 16.83
CA GLY A 208 -9.13 -10.20 17.24
C GLY A 208 -9.00 -10.40 18.74
N GLU A 209 -8.20 -9.59 19.40
CA GLU A 209 -7.98 -9.59 20.86
C GLU A 209 -9.23 -9.24 21.67
N TYR A 210 -10.21 -8.60 21.04
CA TYR A 210 -11.45 -8.11 21.66
C TYR A 210 -12.68 -8.95 21.33
N GLY A 211 -12.48 -10.16 20.78
CA GLY A 211 -13.56 -11.10 20.54
C GLY A 211 -14.36 -10.82 19.26
N VAL A 212 -13.72 -10.33 18.21
CA VAL A 212 -14.36 -10.16 16.92
C VAL A 212 -13.97 -11.29 15.95
N ARG A 213 -14.83 -11.51 14.96
CA ARG A 213 -14.67 -12.48 13.89
C ARG A 213 -13.85 -11.90 12.73
N GLY A 214 -12.84 -12.62 12.28
CA GLY A 214 -11.99 -12.23 11.17
C GLY A 214 -12.68 -12.33 9.81
N TYR A 215 -12.40 -11.35 8.96
CA TYR A 215 -12.76 -11.33 7.54
C TYR A 215 -11.90 -10.36 6.76
N PHE A 216 -11.97 -10.45 5.45
CA PHE A 216 -11.55 -9.37 4.54
C PHE A 216 -12.57 -9.19 3.44
N SER A 217 -12.55 -8.03 2.83
CA SER A 217 -13.58 -7.64 1.87
C SER A 217 -12.96 -6.91 0.70
N ALA A 218 -13.62 -7.00 -0.45
CA ALA A 218 -13.33 -6.20 -1.64
C ALA A 218 -14.45 -5.20 -1.87
N TYR A 219 -14.06 -3.95 -2.08
CA TYR A 219 -14.95 -2.86 -2.42
C TYR A 219 -14.63 -2.35 -3.82
N ASP A 220 -15.62 -1.99 -4.60
CA ASP A 220 -15.41 -1.36 -5.88
C ASP A 220 -14.67 -0.01 -5.70
N ALA A 221 -13.58 0.19 -6.43
CA ALA A 221 -12.72 1.36 -6.24
C ALA A 221 -13.40 2.67 -6.62
N ASP A 222 -14.31 2.66 -7.60
CA ASP A 222 -14.97 3.86 -8.07
C ASP A 222 -16.16 4.24 -7.19
N THR A 223 -16.91 3.26 -6.69
CA THR A 223 -18.19 3.48 -6.02
C THR A 223 -18.20 3.22 -4.52
N GLY A 224 -17.21 2.47 -4.01
CA GLY A 224 -17.19 2.00 -2.62
C GLY A 224 -18.20 0.89 -2.31
N GLN A 225 -18.90 0.35 -3.30
CA GLN A 225 -19.83 -0.75 -3.09
C GLN A 225 -19.10 -2.04 -2.71
N LEU A 226 -19.63 -2.76 -1.73
CA LEU A 226 -19.11 -4.09 -1.37
C LEU A 226 -19.31 -5.04 -2.54
N ALA A 227 -18.21 -5.58 -3.06
CA ALA A 227 -18.23 -6.60 -4.10
C ALA A 227 -18.36 -8.01 -3.51
N TRP A 228 -17.56 -8.30 -2.49
CA TRP A 228 -17.61 -9.56 -1.74
C TRP A 228 -16.91 -9.42 -0.38
N ARG A 229 -17.22 -10.38 0.52
CA ARG A 229 -16.55 -10.56 1.81
C ARG A 229 -16.25 -12.03 2.01
N PHE A 230 -15.05 -12.32 2.51
CA PHE A 230 -14.63 -13.66 2.92
C PHE A 230 -14.38 -13.67 4.42
N TYR A 231 -15.09 -14.53 5.14
CA TYR A 231 -14.86 -14.76 6.57
C TYR A 231 -13.76 -15.81 6.74
N THR A 232 -12.78 -15.50 7.58
CA THR A 232 -11.66 -16.39 7.92
C THR A 232 -11.97 -17.33 9.08
N VAL A 233 -13.08 -17.10 9.75
CA VAL A 233 -13.55 -17.93 10.88
C VAL A 233 -15.01 -18.33 10.63
N PRO A 234 -15.39 -19.60 10.78
CA PRO A 234 -16.78 -20.00 10.69
C PRO A 234 -17.64 -19.32 11.76
N GLY A 235 -18.86 -18.94 11.40
CA GLY A 235 -19.87 -18.48 12.35
C GLY A 235 -20.43 -19.63 13.20
N ASN A 236 -21.55 -19.37 13.89
CA ASN A 236 -22.30 -20.41 14.56
C ASN A 236 -22.86 -21.39 13.51
N PRO A 237 -22.53 -22.69 13.58
CA PRO A 237 -22.98 -23.66 12.58
C PRO A 237 -24.50 -23.78 12.43
N LYS A 238 -25.26 -23.38 13.45
CA LYS A 238 -26.73 -23.39 13.42
C LYS A 238 -27.33 -22.31 12.52
N ASP A 239 -26.55 -21.25 12.22
CA ASP A 239 -26.99 -20.12 11.41
C ASP A 239 -26.64 -20.30 9.92
N GLY A 240 -25.98 -21.42 9.56
CA GLY A 240 -25.46 -21.67 8.22
C GLY A 240 -24.12 -20.98 7.96
N PHE A 241 -23.68 -20.97 6.70
CA PHE A 241 -22.39 -20.44 6.30
C PHE A 241 -22.54 -19.42 5.16
N GLU A 242 -21.78 -18.35 5.22
CA GLU A 242 -21.83 -17.28 4.22
C GLU A 242 -21.15 -17.67 2.89
N HIS A 243 -20.26 -18.68 2.93
CA HIS A 243 -19.60 -19.21 1.74
C HIS A 243 -19.17 -20.69 2.00
N PRO A 244 -19.07 -21.53 0.95
CA PRO A 244 -18.93 -22.98 1.08
C PRO A 244 -17.62 -23.43 1.74
N GLU A 245 -16.56 -22.62 1.67
CA GLU A 245 -15.27 -22.94 2.31
C GLU A 245 -15.39 -23.05 3.83
N LEU A 246 -16.35 -22.35 4.43
CA LEU A 246 -16.61 -22.43 5.87
C LEU A 246 -17.22 -23.78 6.28
N GLU A 247 -17.90 -24.49 5.39
CA GLU A 247 -18.38 -25.86 5.64
C GLU A 247 -17.24 -26.85 5.85
N GLN A 248 -16.09 -26.61 5.25
CA GLN A 248 -14.88 -27.38 5.49
C GLN A 248 -14.15 -26.89 6.73
N ALA A 249 -14.02 -25.57 6.87
CA ALA A 249 -13.35 -24.98 8.01
C ALA A 249 -13.97 -25.38 9.35
N VAL A 250 -15.29 -25.41 9.44
CA VAL A 250 -16.01 -25.73 10.68
C VAL A 250 -15.65 -27.10 11.24
N LYS A 251 -15.27 -28.07 10.40
CA LYS A 251 -14.87 -29.43 10.83
C LYS A 251 -13.56 -29.44 11.61
N THR A 252 -12.80 -28.35 11.57
CA THR A 252 -11.53 -28.17 12.27
C THR A 252 -11.65 -27.34 13.54
N TRP A 253 -12.88 -26.98 13.92
CA TRP A 253 -13.19 -26.20 15.10
C TRP A 253 -14.06 -27.01 16.07
N ASN A 254 -13.83 -26.83 17.38
CA ASN A 254 -14.59 -27.51 18.44
C ASN A 254 -15.10 -26.45 19.45
N GLY A 255 -16.21 -26.79 20.14
CA GLY A 255 -16.84 -25.90 21.12
C GLY A 255 -17.60 -24.74 20.51
N GLU A 256 -17.68 -23.63 21.20
CA GLU A 256 -18.48 -22.45 20.83
C GLU A 256 -17.60 -21.22 20.53
N TRP A 257 -16.57 -21.39 19.70
CA TRP A 257 -15.61 -20.33 19.31
C TRP A 257 -16.29 -19.04 18.82
N TRP A 258 -17.44 -19.15 18.19
CA TRP A 258 -18.20 -18.01 17.66
C TRP A 258 -18.67 -17.04 18.74
N ALA A 259 -18.87 -17.51 19.98
CA ALA A 259 -19.23 -16.65 21.13
C ALA A 259 -18.11 -15.63 21.46
N GLY A 260 -16.85 -16.04 21.26
CA GLY A 260 -15.67 -15.20 21.40
C GLY A 260 -15.12 -14.64 20.09
N GLY A 261 -15.88 -14.75 18.99
CA GLY A 261 -15.48 -14.27 17.66
C GLY A 261 -14.48 -15.14 16.91
N GLY A 262 -13.65 -15.93 17.60
CA GLY A 262 -12.68 -16.85 17.00
C GLY A 262 -11.38 -16.24 16.50
N GLY A 263 -11.28 -14.92 16.31
CA GLY A 263 -10.08 -14.22 15.82
C GLY A 263 -9.91 -14.28 14.31
N GLY A 264 -8.71 -14.65 13.83
CA GLY A 264 -8.41 -14.80 12.40
C GLY A 264 -8.49 -13.50 11.59
N THR A 265 -8.27 -12.36 12.23
CA THR A 265 -8.40 -11.05 11.58
C THR A 265 -7.33 -10.83 10.52
N VAL A 266 -7.71 -10.27 9.39
CA VAL A 266 -6.80 -9.87 8.32
C VAL A 266 -6.42 -8.41 8.56
N TRP A 267 -5.47 -8.21 9.48
CA TRP A 267 -5.15 -6.87 9.96
C TRP A 267 -4.09 -6.14 9.13
N ASP A 268 -3.35 -6.83 8.24
CA ASP A 268 -2.39 -6.17 7.32
C ASP A 268 -2.05 -6.99 6.07
N SER A 269 -1.34 -8.11 6.18
CA SER A 269 -0.55 -8.72 5.08
C SER A 269 -1.41 -9.31 3.96
N MET A 270 -1.21 -8.79 2.73
CA MET A 270 -1.77 -9.34 1.49
C MET A 270 -0.76 -9.17 0.37
N ALA A 271 -0.60 -10.18 -0.48
CA ALA A 271 0.16 -10.10 -1.73
C ALA A 271 -0.67 -10.70 -2.86
N TYR A 272 -0.50 -10.17 -4.08
CA TYR A 272 -1.23 -10.65 -5.24
C TYR A 272 -0.28 -11.14 -6.32
N ASP A 273 -0.57 -12.30 -6.86
CA ASP A 273 0.12 -12.85 -8.02
C ASP A 273 -0.74 -12.61 -9.27
N PRO A 274 -0.32 -11.71 -10.17
CA PRO A 274 -1.09 -11.39 -11.37
C PRO A 274 -1.05 -12.49 -12.44
N GLU A 275 -0.06 -13.40 -12.42
CA GLU A 275 0.06 -14.50 -13.37
C GLU A 275 -0.90 -15.63 -13.02
N LEU A 276 -1.00 -15.96 -11.73
CA LEU A 276 -1.89 -16.98 -11.21
C LEU A 276 -3.29 -16.45 -10.86
N ASP A 277 -3.50 -15.14 -10.95
CA ASP A 277 -4.71 -14.45 -10.47
C ASP A 277 -5.07 -14.80 -9.01
N THR A 278 -4.06 -14.93 -8.16
CA THR A 278 -4.19 -15.45 -6.81
C THR A 278 -3.83 -14.39 -5.77
N LEU A 279 -4.73 -14.18 -4.80
CA LEU A 279 -4.49 -13.33 -3.65
C LEU A 279 -4.06 -14.18 -2.45
N TYR A 280 -2.86 -13.91 -1.93
CA TYR A 280 -2.35 -14.48 -0.69
C TYR A 280 -2.69 -13.54 0.47
N VAL A 281 -3.29 -14.09 1.53
CA VAL A 281 -3.77 -13.31 2.66
C VAL A 281 -3.24 -13.91 3.95
N GLY A 282 -2.51 -13.10 4.72
CA GLY A 282 -2.10 -13.46 6.08
C GLY A 282 -3.25 -13.26 7.05
N THR A 283 -3.57 -14.30 7.82
CA THR A 283 -4.57 -14.21 8.89
C THR A 283 -3.88 -14.11 10.25
N GLY A 284 -4.54 -13.46 11.18
CA GLY A 284 -4.07 -13.34 12.56
C GLY A 284 -4.38 -14.59 13.39
N ASN A 285 -3.85 -14.58 14.61
CA ASN A 285 -4.10 -15.61 15.61
C ASN A 285 -5.58 -15.77 15.97
N GLY A 286 -5.89 -16.90 16.56
CA GLY A 286 -7.22 -17.17 17.12
C GLY A 286 -7.52 -16.36 18.39
N SER A 287 -8.81 -16.17 18.67
CA SER A 287 -9.30 -15.51 19.87
C SER A 287 -10.40 -16.35 20.54
N PRO A 288 -10.31 -16.59 21.85
CA PRO A 288 -9.15 -16.36 22.73
C PRO A 288 -7.87 -17.04 22.26
N TRP A 289 -6.70 -16.52 22.65
CA TRP A 289 -5.40 -17.09 22.22
C TRP A 289 -5.21 -18.55 22.62
N SER A 290 -5.63 -18.93 23.84
CA SER A 290 -5.61 -20.32 24.28
C SER A 290 -6.54 -21.15 23.41
N ARG A 291 -5.96 -22.09 22.66
CA ARG A 291 -6.74 -23.05 21.86
C ARG A 291 -7.69 -23.87 22.72
N ASP A 292 -7.28 -24.26 23.94
CA ASP A 292 -8.10 -25.06 24.83
C ASP A 292 -9.39 -24.37 25.27
N ILE A 293 -9.39 -23.03 25.28
CA ILE A 293 -10.58 -22.21 25.53
C ILE A 293 -11.38 -22.02 24.24
N ARG A 294 -10.70 -21.65 23.15
CA ARG A 294 -11.34 -21.35 21.87
C ARG A 294 -11.91 -22.57 21.17
N SER A 295 -11.18 -23.70 21.21
CA SER A 295 -11.50 -24.95 20.53
C SER A 295 -11.16 -26.13 21.45
N PRO A 296 -11.93 -26.34 22.52
CA PRO A 296 -11.70 -27.43 23.49
C PRO A 296 -11.73 -28.78 22.77
N GLY A 297 -10.75 -29.65 23.10
CA GLY A 297 -10.56 -30.89 22.40
C GLY A 297 -9.70 -30.83 21.14
N GLY A 298 -9.18 -29.65 20.76
CA GLY A 298 -8.23 -29.45 19.66
C GLY A 298 -8.88 -29.02 18.35
N GLY A 299 -8.23 -29.37 17.24
CA GLY A 299 -8.57 -28.97 15.87
C GLY A 299 -7.62 -27.92 15.30
N ASP A 300 -7.46 -27.90 13.98
CA ASP A 300 -6.49 -27.03 13.29
C ASP A 300 -6.95 -25.58 13.17
N ASN A 301 -8.24 -25.33 13.42
CA ASN A 301 -8.87 -24.01 13.35
C ASN A 301 -8.61 -23.30 12.01
N LEU A 302 -8.90 -23.97 10.92
CA LEU A 302 -8.77 -23.43 9.56
C LEU A 302 -9.65 -22.17 9.43
N TYR A 303 -9.15 -21.08 9.05
CA TYR A 303 -7.97 -20.46 8.46
C TYR A 303 -7.21 -19.54 9.44
N LEU A 304 -6.82 -19.97 10.59
CA LEU A 304 -5.95 -19.22 11.49
C LEU A 304 -4.48 -19.43 11.13
N SER A 305 -3.60 -18.48 11.49
CA SER A 305 -2.15 -18.63 11.45
C SER A 305 -1.62 -19.23 12.75
#